data_d9f45dca062fde4a50aa90e237fcbdca
#
_entry.id   d9f45dca062fde4a50aa90e237fcbdca
#
_cell.length_a   1.000
_cell.length_b   1.000
_cell.length_c   1.000
_cell.angle_alpha   90.00
_cell.angle_beta   90.00
_cell.angle_gamma   90.00
#
_symmetry.space_group_name_H-M   'P 1'
#
loop_
_entity.id
_entity.type
_entity.pdbx_description
1 polymer ?
#
loop_
_entity_poly.entity_id
_entity_poly.type
_entity_poly.pdbx_seq_one_letter_code
_entity_poly.pdbx_strand_id
1 'polypeptide(L)'
;MKNEEFYVIAFESTHHAIQTEKDLRTRFKIETIPTPREISASCGLSIKFSKDLFTDVTDLLKKDEKKYNVFRVEWVGGQRQITKVT
;
A
#
# COMPACT_ATOMS: atom_id res chain seq x y z
N MET A 1 -20.93 4.44 -12.19
CA MET A 1 -19.58 4.61 -11.69
C MET A 1 -19.32 3.81 -10.44
N LYS A 2 -18.26 3.07 -10.41
CA LYS A 2 -18.00 2.26 -9.27
C LYS A 2 -17.00 2.90 -8.35
N ASN A 3 -17.24 2.78 -7.06
CA ASN A 3 -16.25 3.16 -6.08
C ASN A 3 -15.26 2.02 -5.94
N GLU A 4 -14.00 2.35 -6.03
CA GLU A 4 -12.96 1.36 -5.89
C GLU A 4 -12.36 1.44 -4.52
N GLU A 5 -12.11 0.28 -3.94
CA GLU A 5 -11.41 0.18 -2.69
C GLU A 5 -10.10 -0.56 -2.96
N PHE A 6 -9.01 0.01 -2.51
CA PHE A 6 -7.72 -0.65 -2.65
C PHE A 6 -6.85 -0.28 -1.46
N TYR A 7 -5.70 -0.92 -1.36
CA TYR A 7 -4.78 -0.70 -0.27
C TYR A 7 -3.47 -0.13 -0.77
N VAL A 8 -2.82 0.63 0.09
CA VAL A 8 -1.55 1.26 -0.23
C VAL A 8 -0.59 0.99 0.92
N ILE A 9 0.63 0.56 0.57
CA ILE A 9 1.69 0.40 1.54
C ILE A 9 2.63 1.59 1.43
N ALA A 10 2.80 2.32 2.52
CA ALA A 10 3.70 3.45 2.57
C ALA A 10 4.94 3.08 3.38
N PHE A 11 6.08 3.59 2.98
CA PHE A 11 7.36 3.25 3.57
C PHE A 11 8.10 4.48 4.06
N GLU A 12 8.98 4.29 5.05
CA GLU A 12 9.86 5.35 5.51
C GLU A 12 11.14 5.43 4.69
N SER A 13 11.49 4.36 4.00
CA SER A 13 12.73 4.26 3.25
C SER A 13 12.47 3.84 1.81
N THR A 14 13.03 4.57 0.86
CA THR A 14 12.90 4.20 -0.54
C THR A 14 13.51 2.83 -0.81
N HIS A 15 14.60 2.51 -0.11
CA HIS A 15 15.25 1.22 -0.26
C HIS A 15 14.28 0.09 0.11
N HIS A 16 13.58 0.24 1.22
CA HIS A 16 12.61 -0.77 1.65
C HIS A 16 11.45 -0.87 0.68
N ALA A 17 11.02 0.27 0.14
CA ALA A 17 9.93 0.26 -0.82
C ALA A 17 10.31 -0.54 -2.06
N ILE A 18 11.52 -0.32 -2.56
CA ILE A 18 11.98 -1.01 -3.77
C ILE A 18 12.13 -2.50 -3.51
N GLN A 19 12.71 -2.88 -2.36
CA GLN A 19 12.86 -4.29 -2.03
C GLN A 19 11.51 -4.99 -1.91
N THR A 20 10.58 -4.36 -1.21
CA THR A 20 9.27 -4.96 -1.01
C THR A 20 8.52 -5.07 -2.33
N GLU A 21 8.66 -4.06 -3.18
CA GLU A 21 8.02 -4.09 -4.48
C GLU A 21 8.51 -5.28 -5.30
N LYS A 22 9.80 -5.53 -5.30
CA LYS A 22 10.35 -6.67 -6.03
C LYS A 22 9.82 -7.99 -5.50
N ASP A 23 9.77 -8.13 -4.17
CA ASP A 23 9.29 -9.37 -3.56
C ASP A 23 7.82 -9.61 -3.87
N LEU A 24 7.00 -8.57 -3.75
CA LEU A 24 5.57 -8.73 -3.98
C LEU A 24 5.26 -8.95 -5.45
N ARG A 25 6.01 -8.31 -6.33
CA ARG A 25 5.75 -8.42 -7.76
C ARG A 25 5.95 -9.84 -8.28
N THR A 26 6.77 -10.63 -7.60
CA THR A 26 6.97 -12.03 -8.01
C THR A 26 5.78 -12.90 -7.62
N ARG A 27 4.91 -12.43 -6.74
CA ARG A 27 3.81 -13.23 -6.22
C ARG A 27 2.44 -12.64 -6.53
N PHE A 28 2.36 -11.32 -6.62
CA PHE A 28 1.08 -10.62 -6.72
C PHE A 28 1.13 -9.56 -7.79
N LYS A 29 -0.05 -9.21 -8.28
CA LYS A 29 -0.18 -8.10 -9.22
C LYS A 29 -0.32 -6.82 -8.41
N ILE A 30 0.73 -6.03 -8.43
CA ILE A 30 0.77 -4.78 -7.67
C ILE A 30 1.21 -3.64 -8.58
N GLU A 31 1.02 -2.42 -8.08
CA GLU A 31 1.45 -1.22 -8.79
C GLU A 31 2.27 -0.34 -7.88
N THR A 32 3.29 0.30 -8.43
CA THR A 32 4.04 1.31 -7.70
C THR A 32 3.45 2.67 -8.04
N ILE A 33 3.10 3.44 -7.03
CA ILE A 33 2.49 4.75 -7.22
C ILE A 33 3.20 5.78 -6.36
N PRO A 34 3.06 7.07 -6.70
CA PRO A 34 3.53 8.11 -5.81
C PRO A 34 2.73 8.06 -4.51
N THR A 35 3.39 8.30 -3.39
CA THR A 35 2.69 8.29 -2.11
C THR A 35 1.63 9.39 -2.08
N PRO A 36 0.38 9.04 -1.79
CA PRO A 36 -0.68 10.05 -1.70
C PRO A 36 -0.33 11.11 -0.68
N ARG A 37 -0.69 12.35 -0.97
CA ARG A 37 -0.34 13.45 -0.07
C ARG A 37 -1.01 13.34 1.28
N GLU A 38 -2.11 12.60 1.36
CA GLU A 38 -2.80 12.38 2.62
C GLU A 38 -2.02 11.47 3.57
N ILE A 39 -1.04 10.75 3.03
CA ILE A 39 -0.24 9.82 3.80
C ILE A 39 1.09 10.48 4.11
N SER A 40 1.41 10.55 5.39
CA SER A 40 2.69 11.11 5.82
C SER A 40 3.72 9.99 5.85
N ALA A 41 4.69 10.06 4.94
CA ALA A 41 5.75 9.07 4.87
C ALA A 41 6.97 9.71 4.26
N SER A 42 8.15 9.26 4.67
CA SER A 42 9.40 9.82 4.17
C SER A 42 9.67 9.43 2.74
N CYS A 43 9.24 8.23 2.35
CA CYS A 43 9.46 7.74 0.99
C CYS A 43 8.33 8.22 0.09
N GLY A 44 8.70 8.72 -1.10
CA GLY A 44 7.71 9.18 -2.06
C GLY A 44 7.09 8.07 -2.90
N LEU A 45 7.48 6.82 -2.67
CA LEU A 45 6.94 5.68 -3.40
C LEU A 45 6.08 4.83 -2.49
N SER A 46 4.95 4.37 -3.02
CA SER A 46 4.05 3.48 -2.32
C SER A 46 3.64 2.34 -3.24
N ILE A 47 3.10 1.29 -2.65
CA ILE A 47 2.66 0.12 -3.39
C ILE A 47 1.16 0.02 -3.26
N LYS A 48 0.48 -0.08 -4.41
CA LYS A 48 -0.97 -0.21 -4.46
C LYS A 48 -1.32 -1.65 -4.80
N PHE A 49 -2.29 -2.22 -4.09
CA PHE A 49 -2.77 -3.56 -4.40
C PHE A 49 -4.25 -3.68 -4.13
N SER A 50 -4.87 -4.66 -4.79
CA SER A 50 -6.30 -4.89 -4.69
C SER A 50 -6.70 -5.40 -3.31
N LYS A 51 -7.91 -5.08 -2.89
CA LYS A 51 -8.42 -5.56 -1.60
C LYS A 51 -8.46 -7.08 -1.53
N ASP A 52 -8.56 -7.74 -2.67
CA ASP A 52 -8.59 -9.19 -2.71
C ASP A 52 -7.28 -9.80 -2.24
N LEU A 53 -6.20 -9.03 -2.29
CA LEU A 53 -4.88 -9.51 -1.90
C LEU A 53 -4.51 -9.11 -0.49
N PHE A 54 -5.41 -8.43 0.23
CA PHE A 54 -5.08 -7.85 1.52
C PHE A 54 -4.46 -8.87 2.49
N THR A 55 -5.13 -9.99 2.70
CA THR A 55 -4.66 -11.00 3.64
C THR A 55 -3.31 -11.56 3.23
N ASP A 56 -3.18 -11.92 1.95
CA ASP A 56 -1.94 -12.53 1.47
C ASP A 56 -0.77 -11.56 1.56
N VAL A 57 -0.99 -10.31 1.15
CA VAL A 57 0.07 -9.31 1.17
C VAL A 57 0.47 -8.96 2.60
N THR A 58 -0.51 -8.75 3.48
CA THR A 58 -0.17 -8.38 4.86
C THR A 58 0.48 -9.53 5.60
N ASP A 59 0.10 -10.78 5.30
CA ASP A 59 0.77 -11.92 5.92
C ASP A 59 2.24 -11.97 5.50
N LEU A 60 2.53 -11.67 4.25
CA LEU A 60 3.90 -11.65 3.79
C LEU A 60 4.68 -10.52 4.45
N LEU A 61 4.05 -9.35 4.59
CA LEU A 61 4.70 -8.20 5.21
C LEU A 61 5.03 -8.43 6.67
N LYS A 62 4.21 -9.19 7.38
CA LYS A 62 4.44 -9.44 8.79
C LYS A 62 5.71 -10.21 9.05
N LYS A 63 6.20 -10.93 8.06
CA LYS A 63 7.43 -11.69 8.19
C LYS A 63 8.66 -10.82 8.00
N ASP A 64 8.46 -9.60 7.59
CA ASP A 64 9.52 -8.67 7.29
C ASP A 64 9.51 -7.59 8.35
N GLU A 65 10.67 -7.28 8.90
CA GLU A 65 10.75 -6.31 9.99
C GLU A 65 10.97 -4.89 9.51
N LYS A 66 10.77 -4.65 8.22
CA LYS A 66 10.90 -3.31 7.67
C LYS A 66 9.75 -2.43 8.16
N LYS A 67 10.02 -1.14 8.22
CA LYS A 67 9.01 -0.20 8.67
C LYS A 67 8.08 0.16 7.52
N TYR A 68 6.81 -0.10 7.72
CA TYR A 68 5.79 0.22 6.73
C TYR A 68 4.46 0.48 7.43
N ASN A 69 3.56 1.13 6.72
CA ASN A 69 2.19 1.29 7.16
C ASN A 69 1.27 0.94 6.01
N VAL A 70 0.15 0.31 6.33
CA VAL A 70 -0.82 -0.07 5.32
C VAL A 70 -2.06 0.78 5.49
N PHE A 71 -2.56 1.33 4.39
CA PHE A 71 -3.72 2.19 4.38
C PHE A 71 -4.78 1.64 3.45
N ARG A 72 -6.02 1.80 3.84
CA ARG A 72 -7.14 1.50 2.97
C ARG A 72 -7.61 2.79 2.31
N VAL A 73 -7.76 2.75 1.01
CA VAL A 73 -8.24 3.90 0.23
C VAL A 73 -9.58 3.53 -0.33
N GLU A 74 -10.58 4.35 -0.06
CA GLU A 74 -11.93 4.13 -0.57
C GLU A 74 -12.58 5.46 -0.91
N TRP A 75 -13.66 5.41 -1.66
CA TRP A 75 -14.39 6.59 -2.05
C TRP A 75 -15.72 6.62 -1.32
N VAL A 76 -15.95 7.69 -0.58
CA VAL A 76 -17.18 7.85 0.19
C VAL A 76 -17.77 9.21 -0.16
N GLY A 77 -18.99 9.19 -0.69
CA GLY A 77 -19.65 10.42 -1.06
C GLY A 77 -18.88 11.23 -2.10
N GLY A 78 -18.21 10.54 -3.00
CA GLY A 78 -17.44 11.21 -4.03
C GLY A 78 -16.09 11.71 -3.59
N GLN A 79 -15.70 11.45 -2.36
CA GLN A 79 -14.42 11.88 -1.82
C GLN A 79 -13.58 10.69 -1.43
N ARG A 80 -12.27 10.85 -1.61
CA ARG A 80 -11.33 9.81 -1.25
C ARG A 80 -11.07 9.84 0.25
N GLN A 81 -11.22 8.68 0.88
CA GLN A 81 -10.91 8.52 2.29
C GLN A 81 -9.77 7.53 2.45
N ILE A 82 -8.80 7.88 3.28
CA ILE A 82 -7.64 7.03 3.54
C ILE A 82 -7.59 6.73 5.02
N THR A 83 -7.59 5.45 5.35
CA THR A 83 -7.61 4.99 6.73
C THR A 83 -6.42 4.08 6.99
N LYS A 84 -5.67 4.38 8.03
CA LYS A 84 -4.55 3.52 8.41
C LYS A 84 -5.10 2.23 9.02
N VAL A 85 -4.65 1.08 8.51
CA VAL A 85 -5.14 -0.21 8.99
C VAL A 85 -4.07 -1.03 9.69
N THR A 86 -2.82 -0.65 9.63
CA THR A 86 -1.75 -1.29 10.42
C THR A 86 -0.68 -0.28 10.79
#